data_d6a92d5456398173bb5ff7887d3f02d0
#
_entry.id   d6a92d5456398173bb5ff7887d3f02d0
#
_cell.length_a   1.000
_cell.length_b   1.000
_cell.length_c   1.000
_cell.angle_alpha   90.00
_cell.angle_beta   90.00
_cell.angle_gamma   90.00
#
_symmetry.space_group_name_H-M   'P 1'
#
loop_
_entity.id
_entity.type
_entity.pdbx_description
1 polymer ?
#
loop_
_entity_poly.entity_id
_entity_poly.type
_entity_poly.pdbx_seq_one_letter_code
_entity_poly.pdbx_strand_id
1 'polypeptide(L)'
;MNILILTGKFGMGHWSASQSLRQQLLRAFPGAEVEVLDFVAEAMPNASEAMYKCFNLLVTRGSGLFNLYYKLTQDLPADARPLFETLFLDKLEELVAARRPDAVIATHPLCARMVSRWKGETGSALPLITCVTDLSSHSEWIHKYTDCYLVGSNDIRSRLAAKGVDRDKV
;
A
#
# COMPACT_ATOMS: atom_id res chain seq x y z
N MET A 1 -10.90 14.39 12.59
CA MET A 1 -9.75 13.57 12.15
C MET A 1 -10.20 12.84 10.90
N ASN A 2 -9.47 13.03 9.81
CA ASN A 2 -9.80 12.52 8.49
C ASN A 2 -8.73 11.50 8.07
N ILE A 3 -9.09 10.24 7.88
CA ILE A 3 -8.15 9.15 7.59
C ILE A 3 -8.48 8.55 6.23
N LEU A 4 -7.48 8.49 5.36
CA LEU A 4 -7.58 7.87 4.06
C LEU A 4 -6.87 6.49 4.08
N ILE A 5 -7.62 5.41 3.84
CA ILE A 5 -7.06 4.07 3.72
C ILE A 5 -6.97 3.71 2.25
N LEU A 6 -5.76 3.52 1.75
CA LEU A 6 -5.49 3.12 0.37
C LEU A 6 -5.18 1.63 0.30
N THR A 7 -5.86 0.94 -0.61
CA THR A 7 -5.72 -0.50 -0.81
C THR A 7 -5.77 -0.87 -2.30
N GLY A 8 -5.62 -2.15 -2.60
CA GLY A 8 -5.85 -2.72 -3.93
C GLY A 8 -6.55 -4.07 -3.81
N LYS A 9 -7.42 -4.40 -4.74
CA LYS A 9 -8.18 -5.67 -4.76
C LYS A 9 -7.40 -6.83 -5.38
N PHE A 10 -6.08 -6.85 -5.21
CA PHE A 10 -5.26 -8.01 -5.54
C PHE A 10 -5.44 -9.09 -4.48
N GLY A 11 -6.49 -9.90 -4.64
CA GLY A 11 -7.01 -10.78 -3.59
C GLY A 11 -7.84 -10.02 -2.55
N MET A 12 -8.53 -10.76 -1.67
CA MET A 12 -9.44 -10.16 -0.68
C MET A 12 -8.76 -9.78 0.64
N GLY A 13 -7.50 -10.22 0.87
CA GLY A 13 -6.80 -10.00 2.14
C GLY A 13 -6.59 -8.52 2.46
N HIS A 14 -6.02 -7.78 1.55
CA HIS A 14 -5.77 -6.34 1.70
C HIS A 14 -7.07 -5.55 1.90
N TRP A 15 -8.11 -5.88 1.11
CA TRP A 15 -9.42 -5.26 1.22
C TRP A 15 -10.07 -5.54 2.58
N SER A 16 -10.06 -6.79 3.04
CA SER A 16 -10.62 -7.17 4.34
C SER A 16 -9.89 -6.49 5.49
N ALA A 17 -8.56 -6.40 5.43
CA ALA A 17 -7.76 -5.68 6.42
C ALA A 17 -8.15 -4.19 6.46
N SER A 18 -8.33 -3.55 5.30
CA SER A 18 -8.77 -2.16 5.21
C SER A 18 -10.13 -1.93 5.87
N GLN A 19 -11.09 -2.81 5.60
CA GLN A 19 -12.43 -2.72 6.21
C GLN A 19 -12.39 -2.92 7.73
N SER A 20 -11.56 -3.88 8.20
CA SER A 20 -11.36 -4.11 9.63
C SER A 20 -10.73 -2.90 10.31
N LEU A 21 -9.70 -2.30 9.73
CA LEU A 21 -9.08 -1.07 10.22
C LEU A 21 -10.09 0.06 10.29
N ARG A 22 -10.88 0.28 9.24
CA ARG A 22 -11.93 1.29 9.23
C ARG A 22 -12.90 1.11 10.40
N GLN A 23 -13.37 -0.12 10.61
CA GLN A 23 -14.30 -0.41 11.71
C GLN A 23 -13.68 -0.11 13.08
N GLN A 24 -12.42 -0.50 13.30
CA GLN A 24 -11.74 -0.26 14.58
C GLN A 24 -11.46 1.23 14.80
N LEU A 25 -11.06 1.95 13.76
CA LEU A 25 -10.84 3.40 13.85
C LEU A 25 -12.12 4.16 14.18
N LEU A 26 -13.24 3.82 13.54
CA LEU A 26 -14.53 4.44 13.84
C LEU A 26 -15.05 4.12 15.26
N ARG A 27 -14.70 2.93 15.79
CA ARG A 27 -15.01 2.57 17.20
C ARG A 27 -14.14 3.33 18.20
N ALA A 28 -12.84 3.43 17.89
CA ALA A 28 -11.90 4.12 18.78
C ALA A 28 -12.05 5.65 18.75
N PHE A 29 -12.45 6.19 17.59
CA PHE A 29 -12.59 7.62 17.34
C PHE A 29 -13.94 7.91 16.68
N PRO A 30 -15.05 8.00 17.44
CA PRO A 30 -16.41 8.14 16.88
C PRO A 30 -16.63 9.41 16.02
N GLY A 31 -15.77 10.42 16.19
CA GLY A 31 -15.80 11.65 15.38
C GLY A 31 -14.83 11.64 14.17
N ALA A 32 -14.21 10.51 13.85
CA ALA A 32 -13.33 10.41 12.71
C ALA A 32 -14.11 10.13 11.41
N GLU A 33 -13.64 10.71 10.33
CA GLU A 33 -14.01 10.31 8.97
C GLU A 33 -12.96 9.35 8.45
N VAL A 34 -13.38 8.14 8.06
CA VAL A 34 -12.46 7.09 7.57
C VAL A 34 -12.96 6.58 6.23
N GLU A 35 -12.26 6.94 5.17
CA GLU A 35 -12.55 6.50 3.80
C GLU A 35 -11.62 5.36 3.40
N VAL A 36 -12.15 4.34 2.72
CA VAL A 36 -11.35 3.24 2.13
C VAL A 36 -11.49 3.30 0.64
N LEU A 37 -10.37 3.47 -0.07
CA LEU A 37 -10.32 3.55 -1.52
C LEU A 37 -9.51 2.41 -2.13
N ASP A 38 -10.06 1.84 -3.19
CA ASP A 38 -9.31 0.99 -4.11
C ASP A 38 -8.45 1.90 -5.01
N PHE A 39 -7.20 2.12 -4.59
CA PHE A 39 -6.31 3.09 -5.24
C PHE A 39 -5.98 2.72 -6.69
N VAL A 40 -5.97 1.41 -7.02
CA VAL A 40 -5.75 0.97 -8.40
C VAL A 40 -6.96 1.31 -9.27
N ALA A 41 -8.17 1.14 -8.76
CA ALA A 41 -9.38 1.51 -9.48
C ALA A 41 -9.51 3.04 -9.62
N GLU A 42 -9.08 3.81 -8.63
CA GLU A 42 -9.05 5.28 -8.71
C GLU A 42 -8.05 5.78 -9.76
N ALA A 43 -6.83 5.22 -9.79
CA ALA A 43 -5.78 5.64 -10.73
C ALA A 43 -6.02 5.10 -12.16
N MET A 44 -6.60 3.91 -12.30
CA MET A 44 -6.76 3.22 -13.57
C MET A 44 -8.18 2.62 -13.72
N PRO A 45 -9.26 3.43 -13.74
CA PRO A 45 -10.63 2.94 -13.70
C PRO A 45 -10.98 2.00 -14.87
N ASN A 46 -10.43 2.24 -16.05
CA ASN A 46 -10.70 1.43 -17.24
C ASN A 46 -9.85 0.14 -17.33
N ALA A 47 -8.80 0.00 -16.54
CA ALA A 47 -7.85 -1.11 -16.61
C ALA A 47 -7.84 -1.99 -15.36
N SER A 48 -8.30 -1.48 -14.22
CA SER A 48 -8.22 -2.16 -12.91
C SER A 48 -8.87 -3.54 -12.90
N GLU A 49 -10.06 -3.70 -13.49
CA GLU A 49 -10.72 -5.01 -13.59
C GLU A 49 -9.91 -6.05 -14.37
N ALA A 50 -9.33 -5.63 -15.51
CA ALA A 50 -8.51 -6.51 -16.33
C ALA A 50 -7.23 -6.89 -15.58
N MET A 51 -6.61 -5.94 -14.85
CA MET A 51 -5.45 -6.19 -14.01
C MET A 51 -5.77 -7.19 -12.89
N TYR A 52 -6.88 -7.04 -12.19
CA TYR A 52 -7.32 -7.97 -11.15
C TYR A 52 -7.63 -9.36 -11.68
N LYS A 53 -8.31 -9.45 -12.83
CA LYS A 53 -8.58 -10.75 -13.51
C LYS A 53 -7.29 -11.44 -13.93
N CYS A 54 -6.35 -10.69 -14.50
CA CYS A 54 -5.04 -11.19 -14.91
C CYS A 54 -4.24 -11.69 -13.69
N PHE A 55 -4.18 -10.91 -12.62
CA PHE A 55 -3.54 -11.31 -11.37
C PHE A 55 -4.14 -12.59 -10.78
N ASN A 56 -5.47 -12.66 -10.67
CA ASN A 56 -6.16 -13.85 -10.17
C ASN A 56 -5.87 -15.09 -11.04
N LEU A 57 -5.83 -14.92 -12.36
CA LEU A 57 -5.50 -16.00 -13.27
C LEU A 57 -4.03 -16.48 -13.08
N LEU A 58 -3.10 -15.56 -12.91
CA LEU A 58 -1.69 -15.85 -12.64
C LEU A 58 -1.51 -16.61 -11.32
N VAL A 59 -2.18 -16.17 -10.25
CA VAL A 59 -2.10 -16.80 -8.93
C VAL A 59 -2.76 -18.18 -8.91
N THR A 60 -3.90 -18.36 -9.61
CA THR A 60 -4.68 -19.62 -9.55
C THR A 60 -4.21 -20.66 -10.54
N ARG A 61 -3.65 -20.28 -11.70
CA ARG A 61 -3.29 -21.23 -12.77
C ARG A 61 -1.81 -21.22 -13.17
N GLY A 62 -1.03 -20.29 -12.65
CA GLY A 62 0.31 -20.03 -13.17
C GLY A 62 1.40 -19.84 -12.13
N SER A 63 1.57 -20.76 -11.17
CA SER A 63 2.68 -20.65 -10.21
C SER A 63 4.05 -20.48 -10.89
N GLY A 64 4.27 -21.08 -12.07
CA GLY A 64 5.48 -20.88 -12.89
C GLY A 64 5.58 -19.49 -13.51
N LEU A 65 4.47 -18.94 -14.01
CA LEU A 65 4.41 -17.60 -14.59
C LEU A 65 4.50 -16.51 -13.49
N PHE A 66 3.91 -16.74 -12.33
CA PHE A 66 4.03 -15.86 -11.17
C PHE A 66 5.48 -15.80 -10.67
N ASN A 67 6.15 -16.95 -10.56
CA ASN A 67 7.56 -17.02 -10.22
C ASN A 67 8.47 -16.35 -11.26
N LEU A 68 8.12 -16.44 -12.55
CA LEU A 68 8.83 -15.76 -13.62
C LEU A 68 8.62 -14.24 -13.55
N TYR A 69 7.36 -13.78 -13.37
CA TYR A 69 7.05 -12.36 -13.15
C TYR A 69 7.81 -11.82 -11.93
N TYR A 70 7.83 -12.58 -10.85
CA TYR A 70 8.53 -12.21 -9.61
C TYR A 70 10.05 -12.10 -9.82
N LYS A 71 10.65 -13.07 -10.54
CA LYS A 71 12.07 -13.00 -10.90
C LYS A 71 12.41 -11.84 -11.82
N LEU A 72 11.53 -11.51 -12.77
CA LEU A 72 11.76 -10.41 -13.70
C LEU A 72 11.56 -9.03 -13.05
N THR A 73 10.73 -8.94 -11.99
CA THR A 73 10.43 -7.67 -11.32
C THR A 73 11.29 -7.39 -10.10
N GLN A 74 11.88 -8.42 -9.47
CA GLN A 74 12.71 -8.23 -8.28
C GLN A 74 14.07 -7.56 -8.58
N ASP A 75 14.56 -7.63 -9.83
CA ASP A 75 15.84 -7.08 -10.28
C ASP A 75 15.67 -5.76 -11.06
N LEU A 76 14.44 -5.23 -11.17
CA LEU A 76 14.24 -3.92 -11.76
C LEU A 76 14.90 -2.86 -10.88
N PRO A 77 15.68 -1.92 -11.47
CA PRO A 77 16.26 -0.82 -10.71
C PRO A 77 15.17 -0.07 -9.93
N ALA A 78 15.46 0.28 -8.68
CA ALA A 78 14.53 1.04 -7.84
C ALA A 78 14.08 2.37 -8.49
N ASP A 79 14.87 2.86 -9.46
CA ASP A 79 14.65 4.10 -10.22
C ASP A 79 13.88 3.88 -11.53
N ALA A 80 13.62 2.62 -11.94
CA ALA A 80 12.80 2.37 -13.13
C ALA A 80 11.38 2.90 -12.86
N ARG A 81 11.02 3.97 -13.58
CA ARG A 81 9.67 4.54 -13.54
C ARG A 81 8.76 3.73 -14.48
N PRO A 82 7.90 2.85 -13.98
CA PRO A 82 6.86 2.30 -14.83
C PRO A 82 5.99 3.45 -15.36
N LEU A 83 5.61 3.41 -16.63
CA LEU A 83 4.78 4.45 -17.27
C LEU A 83 3.47 4.75 -16.48
N PHE A 84 2.96 3.76 -15.75
CA PHE A 84 1.75 3.90 -14.93
C PHE A 84 2.00 4.58 -13.57
N GLU A 85 3.25 4.74 -13.13
CA GLU A 85 3.56 5.32 -11.81
C GLU A 85 3.13 6.79 -11.72
N THR A 86 3.29 7.55 -12.81
CA THR A 86 2.82 8.94 -12.90
C THR A 86 1.32 9.04 -12.67
N LEU A 87 0.53 8.12 -13.26
CA LEU A 87 -0.93 8.10 -13.07
C LEU A 87 -1.31 7.93 -11.59
N PHE A 88 -0.57 7.08 -10.87
CA PHE A 88 -0.80 6.89 -9.42
C PHE A 88 -0.41 8.12 -8.60
N LEU A 89 0.69 8.77 -8.95
CA LEU A 89 1.15 9.97 -8.24
C LEU A 89 0.20 11.14 -8.47
N ASP A 90 -0.22 11.39 -9.71
CA ASP A 90 -1.18 12.44 -10.05
C ASP A 90 -2.53 12.20 -9.35
N LYS A 91 -3.02 10.96 -9.36
CA LYS A 91 -4.26 10.60 -8.66
C LYS A 91 -4.11 10.76 -7.14
N LEU A 92 -2.96 10.40 -6.57
CA LEU A 92 -2.70 10.58 -5.14
C LEU A 92 -2.73 12.04 -4.75
N GLU A 93 -2.12 12.91 -5.55
CA GLU A 93 -2.12 14.36 -5.31
C GLU A 93 -3.54 14.93 -5.35
N GLU A 94 -4.34 14.53 -6.36
CA GLU A 94 -5.77 14.87 -6.45
C GLU A 94 -6.55 14.43 -5.20
N LEU A 95 -6.36 13.18 -4.76
CA LEU A 95 -7.05 12.62 -3.61
C LEU A 95 -6.66 13.35 -2.31
N VAL A 96 -5.37 13.61 -2.10
CA VAL A 96 -4.89 14.33 -0.92
C VAL A 96 -5.41 15.77 -0.92
N ALA A 97 -5.39 16.46 -2.05
CA ALA A 97 -5.91 17.82 -2.16
C ALA A 97 -7.42 17.89 -1.89
N ALA A 98 -8.19 16.92 -2.41
CA ALA A 98 -9.65 16.88 -2.26
C ALA A 98 -10.10 16.44 -0.86
N ARG A 99 -9.45 15.43 -0.28
CA ARG A 99 -9.85 14.80 1.01
C ARG A 99 -9.17 15.44 2.22
N ARG A 100 -8.01 16.06 2.03
CA ARG A 100 -7.20 16.68 3.10
C ARG A 100 -7.05 15.76 4.32
N PRO A 101 -6.53 14.54 4.12
CA PRO A 101 -6.43 13.58 5.21
C PRO A 101 -5.40 14.04 6.25
N ASP A 102 -5.67 13.75 7.53
CA ASP A 102 -4.71 13.91 8.62
C ASP A 102 -3.68 12.77 8.63
N ALA A 103 -4.00 11.62 8.04
CA ALA A 103 -3.10 10.48 7.85
C ALA A 103 -3.55 9.59 6.69
N VAL A 104 -2.58 8.91 6.08
CA VAL A 104 -2.83 7.85 5.09
C VAL A 104 -2.40 6.51 5.67
N ILE A 105 -3.27 5.50 5.55
CA ILE A 105 -2.97 4.11 5.87
C ILE A 105 -2.91 3.31 4.57
N ALA A 106 -1.80 2.66 4.29
CA ALA A 106 -1.64 1.79 3.14
C ALA A 106 -1.69 0.32 3.58
N THR A 107 -2.60 -0.46 3.02
CA THR A 107 -2.75 -1.90 3.28
C THR A 107 -2.26 -2.77 2.13
N HIS A 108 -1.72 -2.17 1.07
CA HIS A 108 -1.12 -2.84 -0.08
C HIS A 108 0.27 -2.25 -0.37
N PRO A 109 1.28 -3.07 -0.75
CA PRO A 109 2.65 -2.58 -0.99
C PRO A 109 2.73 -1.45 -2.01
N LEU A 110 2.00 -1.58 -3.13
CA LEU A 110 1.91 -0.54 -4.16
C LEU A 110 1.44 0.80 -3.58
N CYS A 111 0.40 0.78 -2.73
CA CYS A 111 -0.11 2.00 -2.10
C CYS A 111 0.94 2.65 -1.20
N ALA A 112 1.61 1.84 -0.34
CA ALA A 112 2.68 2.31 0.53
C ALA A 112 3.84 2.91 -0.27
N ARG A 113 4.24 2.25 -1.36
CA ARG A 113 5.27 2.73 -2.28
C ARG A 113 4.90 4.08 -2.89
N MET A 114 3.69 4.22 -3.45
CA MET A 114 3.26 5.45 -4.11
C MET A 114 3.19 6.63 -3.13
N VAL A 115 2.59 6.42 -1.94
CA VAL A 115 2.51 7.47 -0.91
C VAL A 115 3.91 7.86 -0.42
N SER A 116 4.78 6.88 -0.14
CA SER A 116 6.15 7.14 0.28
C SER A 116 6.92 7.94 -0.78
N ARG A 117 6.76 7.60 -2.05
CA ARG A 117 7.40 8.31 -3.14
C ARG A 117 6.89 9.73 -3.27
N TRP A 118 5.57 9.92 -3.28
CA TRP A 118 4.94 11.24 -3.31
C TRP A 118 5.43 12.13 -2.16
N LYS A 119 5.52 11.58 -0.93
CA LYS A 119 6.11 12.31 0.21
C LYS A 119 7.54 12.75 -0.07
N GLY A 120 8.35 11.88 -0.68
CA GLY A 120 9.74 12.20 -1.03
C GLY A 120 9.88 13.27 -2.09
N GLU A 121 8.98 13.31 -3.08
CA GLU A 121 9.00 14.28 -4.18
C GLU A 121 8.44 15.64 -3.76
N THR A 122 7.40 15.64 -2.90
CA THR A 122 6.73 16.88 -2.46
C THR A 122 7.25 17.44 -1.13
N GLY A 123 8.04 16.67 -0.38
CA GLY A 123 8.44 17.05 0.99
C GLY A 123 7.28 17.01 1.99
N SER A 124 6.17 16.35 1.67
CA SER A 124 4.98 16.32 2.53
C SER A 124 5.22 15.64 3.87
N ALA A 125 4.77 16.28 4.95
CA ALA A 125 4.79 15.74 6.31
C ALA A 125 3.57 14.86 6.62
N LEU A 126 2.68 14.58 5.65
CA LEU A 126 1.49 13.75 5.83
C LEU A 126 1.90 12.36 6.36
N PRO A 127 1.40 11.93 7.54
CA PRO A 127 1.76 10.63 8.11
C PRO A 127 1.34 9.47 7.20
N LEU A 128 2.29 8.56 6.94
CA LEU A 128 2.06 7.29 6.24
C LEU A 128 2.19 6.12 7.22
N ILE A 129 1.10 5.42 7.44
CA ILE A 129 1.06 4.16 8.20
C ILE A 129 0.98 3.00 7.20
N THR A 130 1.96 2.11 7.21
CA THR A 130 1.97 0.90 6.38
C THR A 130 1.49 -0.29 7.18
N CYS A 131 0.30 -0.81 6.84
CA CYS A 131 -0.23 -2.03 7.45
C CYS A 131 0.19 -3.24 6.63
N VAL A 132 1.14 -4.01 7.16
CA VAL A 132 1.65 -5.25 6.53
C VAL A 132 0.63 -6.36 6.72
N THR A 133 -0.05 -6.73 5.66
CA THR A 133 -1.11 -7.75 5.67
C THR A 133 -0.61 -9.14 5.30
N ASP A 134 0.63 -9.24 4.82
CA ASP A 134 1.26 -10.50 4.45
C ASP A 134 1.92 -11.17 5.66
N LEU A 135 1.98 -12.50 5.61
CA LEU A 135 2.74 -13.30 6.60
C LEU A 135 4.26 -13.26 6.34
N SER A 136 4.70 -12.58 5.29
CA SER A 136 6.10 -12.44 4.91
C SER A 136 6.58 -10.99 5.07
N SER A 137 7.84 -10.82 5.45
CA SER A 137 8.52 -9.53 5.52
C SER A 137 9.13 -9.15 4.16
N HIS A 138 8.33 -9.16 3.08
CA HIS A 138 8.84 -8.85 1.74
C HIS A 138 9.37 -7.41 1.67
N SER A 139 10.44 -7.18 0.88
CA SER A 139 11.06 -5.84 0.77
C SER A 139 10.13 -4.80 0.14
N GLU A 140 9.11 -5.24 -0.60
CA GLU A 140 8.07 -4.38 -1.16
C GLU A 140 7.24 -3.60 -0.12
N TRP A 141 7.29 -4.00 1.15
CA TRP A 141 6.66 -3.26 2.25
C TRP A 141 7.54 -2.14 2.81
N ILE A 142 8.85 -2.13 2.50
CA ILE A 142 9.80 -1.23 3.14
C ILE A 142 10.02 0.01 2.27
N HIS A 143 9.58 1.16 2.77
CA HIS A 143 9.70 2.43 2.07
C HIS A 143 10.27 3.52 2.98
N LYS A 144 11.10 4.39 2.41
CA LYS A 144 11.88 5.41 3.14
C LYS A 144 11.03 6.35 3.97
N TYR A 145 9.87 6.75 3.43
CA TYR A 145 9.01 7.77 4.04
C TYR A 145 7.79 7.18 4.76
N THR A 146 7.82 5.89 5.11
CA THR A 146 6.86 5.30 6.05
C THR A 146 7.19 5.78 7.46
N ASP A 147 6.18 6.30 8.15
CA ASP A 147 6.33 6.81 9.52
C ASP A 147 6.07 5.73 10.57
N CYS A 148 5.14 4.80 10.28
CA CYS A 148 4.78 3.71 11.19
C CYS A 148 4.41 2.45 10.40
N TYR A 149 4.77 1.29 10.95
CA TYR A 149 4.37 -0.03 10.45
C TYR A 149 3.46 -0.73 11.43
N LEU A 150 2.30 -1.18 10.96
CA LEU A 150 1.43 -2.10 11.68
C LEU A 150 1.69 -3.51 11.18
N VAL A 151 2.04 -4.42 12.08
CA VAL A 151 2.41 -5.80 11.73
C VAL A 151 1.63 -6.80 12.57
N GLY A 152 1.35 -7.98 11.99
CA GLY A 152 0.55 -9.02 12.64
C GLY A 152 1.31 -9.84 13.68
N SER A 153 2.66 -9.73 13.79
CA SER A 153 3.44 -10.53 14.73
C SER A 153 4.80 -9.91 15.06
N ASN A 154 5.36 -10.30 16.21
CA ASN A 154 6.73 -9.95 16.60
C ASN A 154 7.79 -10.55 15.67
N ASP A 155 7.51 -11.66 15.00
CA ASP A 155 8.41 -12.25 14.00
C ASP A 155 8.55 -11.31 12.79
N ILE A 156 7.45 -10.80 12.25
CA ILE A 156 7.48 -9.82 11.15
C ILE A 156 8.20 -8.53 11.61
N ARG A 157 7.93 -8.05 12.82
CA ARG A 157 8.65 -6.91 13.41
C ARG A 157 10.15 -7.11 13.40
N SER A 158 10.61 -8.27 13.90
CA SER A 158 12.03 -8.60 13.96
C SER A 158 12.67 -8.70 12.58
N ARG A 159 11.96 -9.26 11.61
CA ARG A 159 12.42 -9.36 10.21
C ARG A 159 12.50 -8.01 9.51
N LEU A 160 11.54 -7.11 9.74
CA LEU A 160 11.61 -5.74 9.20
C LEU A 160 12.82 -4.98 9.81
N ALA A 161 13.03 -5.12 11.11
CA ALA A 161 14.18 -4.53 11.77
C ALA A 161 15.52 -5.08 11.22
N ALA A 162 15.61 -6.39 10.95
CA ALA A 162 16.78 -7.00 10.33
C ALA A 162 17.05 -6.50 8.90
N LYS A 163 16.03 -5.95 8.23
CA LYS A 163 16.13 -5.30 6.92
C LYS A 163 16.36 -3.79 6.99
N GLY A 164 16.64 -3.25 8.17
CA GLY A 164 16.99 -1.83 8.36
C GLY A 164 15.81 -0.91 8.69
N VAL A 165 14.61 -1.45 8.94
CA VAL A 165 13.51 -0.64 9.47
C VAL A 165 13.76 -0.34 10.94
N ASP A 166 13.63 0.94 11.30
CA ASP A 166 13.75 1.36 12.71
C ASP A 166 12.68 0.66 13.56
N ARG A 167 13.11 0.08 14.67
CA ARG A 167 12.23 -0.65 15.60
C ARG A 167 11.15 0.21 16.22
N ASP A 168 11.42 1.50 16.38
CA ASP A 168 10.49 2.45 16.97
C ASP A 168 9.35 2.81 15.99
N LYS A 169 9.52 2.46 14.71
CA LYS A 169 8.47 2.61 13.69
C LYS A 169 7.55 1.38 13.58
N VAL A 170 7.80 0.27 14.28
CA VAL A 170 7.09 -1.01 14.12
C VAL A 170 6.42 -1.43 15.43
#